data_bbac3eb2b2e5fc109e1f544f75ff6ab6
#
_entry.id   bbac3eb2b2e5fc109e1f544f75ff6ab6
#
_cell.length_a   1.000
_cell.length_b   1.000
_cell.length_c   1.000
_cell.angle_alpha   90.00
_cell.angle_beta   90.00
_cell.angle_gamma   90.00
#
_symmetry.space_group_name_H-M   'P 1'
#
loop_
_entity.id
_entity.type
_entity.pdbx_description
1 polymer ?
#
loop_
_entity_poly.entity_id
_entity_poly.type
_entity_poly.pdbx_seq_one_letter_code
_entity_poly.pdbx_strand_id
1 'polypeptide(L)'
;MAWNVDFYQDDDGKLPVMKWLDTLPEEVRGKVIARIDLLKEGGPTLDYPYTSQIDGRLREIRLRVGKTRYRVLYFFDDDRTAILLHGLTKNTPAVEEADKRIGSARMAKHEARLGSKRSAGARRGKGEGNK
;
A
#
# COMPACT_ATOMS: atom_id res chain seq x y z
N MET A 1 16.73 -9.69 4.02
CA MET A 1 16.14 -9.74 2.68
C MET A 1 15.15 -8.60 2.50
N ALA A 2 15.20 -7.95 1.37
CA ALA A 2 14.29 -6.86 1.08
C ALA A 2 12.87 -7.36 0.82
N TRP A 3 11.90 -6.52 1.15
CA TRP A 3 10.49 -6.73 0.83
C TRP A 3 10.18 -6.03 -0.49
N ASN A 4 9.20 -6.53 -1.21
CA ASN A 4 8.71 -5.86 -2.41
C ASN A 4 7.71 -4.79 -2.02
N VAL A 5 7.63 -3.73 -2.80
CA VAL A 5 6.61 -2.70 -2.67
C VAL A 5 5.98 -2.49 -4.04
N ASP A 6 4.66 -2.50 -4.07
CA ASP A 6 3.89 -2.32 -5.28
C ASP A 6 2.80 -1.27 -5.08
N PHE A 7 2.39 -0.64 -6.15
CA PHE A 7 1.29 0.32 -6.13
C PHE A 7 -0.02 -0.37 -6.48
N TYR A 8 -1.05 -0.15 -5.67
CA TYR A 8 -2.40 -0.57 -6.05
C TYR A 8 -2.77 0.05 -7.39
N GLN A 9 -3.30 -0.76 -8.28
CA GLN A 9 -3.78 -0.33 -9.59
C GLN A 9 -5.31 -0.40 -9.61
N ASP A 10 -5.98 0.68 -10.01
CA ASP A 10 -7.44 0.70 -10.09
C ASP A 10 -7.94 -0.01 -11.35
N ASP A 11 -9.27 -0.08 -11.50
CA ASP A 11 -9.90 -0.80 -12.62
C ASP A 11 -9.59 -0.16 -13.98
N ASP A 12 -9.23 1.12 -13.99
CA ASP A 12 -8.85 1.87 -15.21
C ASP A 12 -7.36 1.77 -15.52
N GLY A 13 -6.61 1.01 -14.72
CA GLY A 13 -5.17 0.88 -14.89
C GLY A 13 -4.36 2.01 -14.27
N LYS A 14 -4.99 2.91 -13.53
CA LYS A 14 -4.31 4.04 -12.89
C LYS A 14 -3.70 3.62 -11.56
N LEU A 15 -2.66 4.34 -11.16
CA LEU A 15 -1.94 4.12 -9.90
C LEU A 15 -2.20 5.31 -8.96
N PRO A 16 -3.23 5.22 -8.09
CA PRO A 16 -3.66 6.38 -7.30
C PRO A 16 -2.58 6.94 -6.38
N VAL A 17 -1.75 6.09 -5.76
CA VAL A 17 -0.69 6.58 -4.87
C VAL A 17 0.40 7.30 -5.67
N MET A 18 0.77 6.78 -6.84
CA MET A 18 1.74 7.44 -7.69
C MET A 18 1.22 8.81 -8.16
N LYS A 19 -0.05 8.87 -8.54
CA LYS A 19 -0.70 10.13 -8.91
C LYS A 19 -0.69 11.13 -7.76
N TRP A 20 -0.97 10.66 -6.54
CA TRP A 20 -0.90 11.51 -5.37
C TRP A 20 0.52 12.01 -5.11
N LEU A 21 1.54 11.15 -5.24
CA LEU A 21 2.94 11.55 -5.11
C LEU A 21 3.29 12.67 -6.08
N ASP A 22 2.79 12.62 -7.30
CA ASP A 22 3.06 13.63 -8.32
C ASP A 22 2.46 15.01 -7.96
N THR A 23 1.49 15.06 -7.06
CA THR A 23 0.89 16.33 -6.61
C THR A 23 1.71 16.99 -5.48
N LEU A 24 2.66 16.27 -4.87
CA LEU A 24 3.41 16.77 -3.73
C LEU A 24 4.58 17.67 -4.17
N PRO A 25 4.96 18.66 -3.35
CA PRO A 25 6.21 19.38 -3.58
C PRO A 25 7.39 18.40 -3.68
N GLU A 26 8.35 18.72 -4.51
CA GLU A 26 9.48 17.83 -4.78
C GLU A 26 10.19 17.36 -3.51
N GLU A 27 10.44 18.27 -2.58
CA GLU A 27 11.09 17.94 -1.30
C GLU A 27 10.27 16.96 -0.47
N VAL A 28 8.98 17.16 -0.39
CA VAL A 28 8.07 16.27 0.36
C VAL A 28 8.00 14.91 -0.32
N ARG A 29 7.88 14.89 -1.64
CA ARG A 29 7.85 13.64 -2.41
C ARG A 29 9.09 12.80 -2.14
N GLY A 30 10.27 13.42 -2.14
CA GLY A 30 11.52 12.72 -1.82
C GLY A 30 11.50 12.10 -0.43
N LYS A 31 10.94 12.79 0.56
CA LYS A 31 10.82 12.27 1.92
C LYS A 31 9.84 11.11 2.02
N VAL A 32 8.73 11.17 1.29
CA VAL A 32 7.77 10.06 1.24
C VAL A 32 8.43 8.83 0.60
N ILE A 33 9.13 9.02 -0.51
CA ILE A 33 9.84 7.93 -1.19
C ILE A 33 10.88 7.30 -0.27
N ALA A 34 11.60 8.10 0.51
CA ALA A 34 12.56 7.59 1.48
C ALA A 34 11.88 6.72 2.55
N ARG A 35 10.67 7.06 2.98
CA ARG A 35 9.89 6.23 3.91
C ARG A 35 9.45 4.92 3.26
N ILE A 36 9.08 4.96 1.99
CA ILE A 36 8.76 3.74 1.23
C ILE A 36 10.00 2.83 1.14
N ASP A 37 11.17 3.41 0.94
CA ASP A 37 12.42 2.65 0.91
C ASP A 37 12.74 1.99 2.25
N LEU A 38 12.44 2.66 3.36
CA LEU A 38 12.56 2.05 4.70
C LEU A 38 11.64 0.84 4.83
N LEU A 39 10.43 0.91 4.25
CA LEU A 39 9.50 -0.21 4.27
C LEU A 39 10.04 -1.39 3.44
N LYS A 40 10.69 -1.12 2.32
CA LYS A 40 11.34 -2.17 1.53
C LYS A 40 12.42 -2.91 2.32
N GLU A 41 13.17 -2.20 3.14
CA GLU A 41 14.24 -2.81 3.94
C GLU A 41 13.69 -3.56 5.15
N GLY A 42 12.79 -2.94 5.89
CA GLY A 42 12.32 -3.44 7.18
C GLY A 42 11.08 -4.31 7.10
N GLY A 43 10.25 -4.14 6.08
CA GLY A 43 8.99 -4.87 5.97
C GLY A 43 8.14 -4.72 7.23
N PRO A 44 7.59 -5.83 7.77
CA PRO A 44 6.76 -5.78 8.97
C PRO A 44 7.49 -5.35 10.24
N THR A 45 8.82 -5.34 10.26
CA THR A 45 9.59 -4.88 11.42
C THR A 45 9.67 -3.37 11.51
N LEU A 46 9.38 -2.66 10.41
CA LEU A 46 9.34 -1.20 10.46
C LEU A 46 8.13 -0.78 11.29
N ASP A 47 8.36 0.01 12.32
CA ASP A 47 7.35 0.31 13.32
C ASP A 47 7.28 1.82 13.59
N TYR A 48 6.51 2.21 14.59
CA TYR A 48 6.36 3.60 15.03
C TYR A 48 7.73 4.22 15.32
N PRO A 49 8.02 5.46 14.92
CA PRO A 49 7.06 6.44 14.37
C PRO A 49 6.91 6.42 12.84
N TYR A 50 7.55 5.50 12.13
CA TYR A 50 7.55 5.47 10.67
C TYR A 50 6.27 4.86 10.11
N THR A 51 5.73 3.86 10.80
CA THR A 51 4.49 3.19 10.44
C THR A 51 3.64 2.98 11.69
N SER A 52 2.35 2.77 11.47
CA SER A 52 1.46 2.31 12.55
C SER A 52 0.30 1.53 11.97
N GLN A 53 -0.36 0.73 12.82
CA GLN A 53 -1.56 -0.01 12.46
C GLN A 53 -2.76 0.93 12.46
N ILE A 54 -3.63 0.80 11.46
CA ILE A 54 -4.87 1.56 11.38
C ILE A 54 -6.05 0.69 11.82
N ASP A 55 -6.25 -0.44 11.14
CA ASP A 55 -7.37 -1.34 11.41
C ASP A 55 -7.07 -2.70 10.77
N GLY A 56 -6.99 -3.74 11.58
CA GLY A 56 -6.67 -5.08 11.10
C GLY A 56 -5.34 -5.09 10.34
N ARG A 57 -5.39 -5.49 9.07
CA ARG A 57 -4.20 -5.54 8.20
C ARG A 57 -3.85 -4.21 7.56
N LEU A 58 -4.74 -3.22 7.67
CA LEU A 58 -4.50 -1.90 7.11
C LEU A 58 -3.53 -1.13 8.01
N ARG A 59 -2.46 -0.65 7.41
CA ARG A 59 -1.39 0.10 8.08
C ARG A 59 -1.14 1.42 7.37
N GLU A 60 -0.38 2.29 7.99
CA GLU A 60 0.01 3.57 7.39
C GLU A 60 1.52 3.78 7.46
N ILE A 61 2.07 4.35 6.40
CA ILE A 61 3.37 5.02 6.44
C ILE A 61 3.09 6.45 6.91
N ARG A 62 3.90 6.96 7.82
CA ARG A 62 3.69 8.26 8.45
C ARG A 62 4.84 9.21 8.16
N LEU A 63 4.51 10.43 7.79
CA LEU A 63 5.48 11.51 7.60
C LEU A 63 4.85 12.83 8.02
N ARG A 64 5.58 13.64 8.74
CA ARG A 64 5.17 14.99 9.08
C ARG A 64 6.22 15.98 8.59
N VAL A 65 5.78 17.00 7.87
CA VAL A 65 6.63 18.11 7.43
C VAL A 65 5.94 19.40 7.88
N GLY A 66 6.55 20.11 8.83
CA GLY A 66 5.91 21.26 9.44
C GLY A 66 4.63 20.86 10.17
N LYS A 67 3.52 21.44 9.79
CA LYS A 67 2.20 21.13 10.36
C LYS A 67 1.40 20.14 9.53
N THR A 68 1.94 19.75 8.38
CA THR A 68 1.21 18.89 7.45
C THR A 68 1.64 17.43 7.65
N ARG A 69 0.65 16.55 7.68
CA ARG A 69 0.86 15.11 7.78
C ARG A 69 0.56 14.45 6.45
N TYR A 70 1.50 13.61 6.05
CA TYR A 70 1.41 12.82 4.81
C TYR A 70 1.36 11.36 5.22
N ARG A 71 0.42 10.62 4.67
CA ARG A 71 0.26 9.22 5.00
C ARG A 71 0.03 8.41 3.75
N VAL A 72 0.56 7.19 3.75
CA VAL A 72 0.28 6.21 2.71
C VAL A 72 -0.29 4.98 3.39
N LEU A 73 -1.53 4.66 3.10
CA LEU A 73 -2.17 3.44 3.60
C LEU A 73 -1.66 2.26 2.78
N TYR A 74 -1.34 1.17 3.46
CA TYR A 74 -0.80 -0.02 2.81
C TYR A 74 -1.16 -1.27 3.61
N PHE A 75 -0.92 -2.43 3.01
CA PHE A 75 -0.96 -3.71 3.72
C PHE A 75 0.05 -4.66 3.10
N PHE A 76 0.38 -5.73 3.82
CA PHE A 76 1.23 -6.77 3.29
C PHE A 76 0.37 -7.89 2.72
N ASP A 77 0.58 -8.24 1.45
CA ASP A 77 -0.04 -9.41 0.86
C ASP A 77 0.77 -10.67 1.20
N ASP A 78 0.29 -11.83 0.72
CA ASP A 78 0.92 -13.12 1.05
C ASP A 78 2.27 -13.34 0.36
N ASP A 79 2.63 -12.52 -0.62
CA ASP A 79 3.83 -12.69 -1.44
C ASP A 79 4.97 -11.76 -1.02
N ARG A 80 5.05 -11.40 0.26
CA ARG A 80 6.07 -10.50 0.79
C ARG A 80 6.08 -9.15 0.07
N THR A 81 4.92 -8.66 -0.29
CA THR A 81 4.77 -7.38 -0.98
C THR A 81 3.90 -6.44 -0.17
N ALA A 82 4.40 -5.23 0.07
CA ALA A 82 3.59 -4.15 0.62
C ALA A 82 2.86 -3.47 -0.54
N ILE A 83 1.55 -3.42 -0.48
CA ILE A 83 0.72 -2.81 -1.51
C ILE A 83 0.31 -1.42 -1.03
N LEU A 84 0.74 -0.40 -1.74
CA LEU A 84 0.42 1.00 -1.42
C LEU A 84 -0.96 1.33 -1.98
N LEU A 85 -1.90 1.63 -1.07
CA LEU A 85 -3.34 1.68 -1.39
C LEU A 85 -3.85 3.10 -1.60
N HIS A 86 -3.44 4.05 -0.76
CA HIS A 86 -4.05 5.38 -0.71
C HIS A 86 -3.09 6.37 -0.08
N GLY A 87 -2.88 7.49 -0.76
CA GLY A 87 -2.09 8.60 -0.23
C GLY A 87 -2.99 9.73 0.24
N LEU A 88 -2.68 10.34 1.38
CA LEU A 88 -3.46 11.45 1.89
C LEU A 88 -2.57 12.52 2.53
N THR A 89 -3.02 13.76 2.39
CA THR A 89 -2.38 14.95 2.95
C THR A 89 -3.39 15.62 3.88
N LYS A 90 -3.08 15.66 5.17
CA LYS A 90 -4.00 16.18 6.19
C LYS A 90 -3.27 16.99 7.24
N ASN A 91 -4.02 17.85 7.92
CA ASN A 91 -3.52 18.59 9.07
C ASN A 91 -3.98 18.00 10.41
N THR A 92 -4.76 16.92 10.35
CA THR A 92 -5.31 16.24 11.54
C THR A 92 -4.47 15.03 11.93
N PRO A 93 -4.40 14.71 13.23
CA PRO A 93 -3.60 13.58 13.71
C PRO A 93 -4.16 12.20 13.30
N ALA A 94 -5.46 12.08 13.15
CA ALA A 94 -6.10 10.80 12.87
C ALA A 94 -6.44 10.61 11.41
N VAL A 95 -6.41 9.37 10.93
CA VAL A 95 -6.92 9.00 9.60
C VAL A 95 -8.45 8.99 9.68
N GLU A 96 -9.08 9.71 8.78
CA GLU A 96 -10.54 9.80 8.75
C GLU A 96 -11.18 8.51 8.22
N GLU A 97 -12.43 8.27 8.59
CA GLU A 97 -13.18 7.07 8.16
C GLU A 97 -13.28 6.96 6.64
N ALA A 98 -13.43 8.09 5.94
CA ALA A 98 -13.49 8.08 4.48
C ALA A 98 -12.20 7.52 3.86
N ASP A 99 -11.05 7.92 4.39
CA ASP A 99 -9.74 7.44 3.91
C ASP A 99 -9.56 5.96 4.24
N LYS A 100 -9.98 5.53 5.43
CA LYS A 100 -9.94 4.11 5.82
C LYS A 100 -10.78 3.25 4.89
N ARG A 101 -11.97 3.73 4.50
CA ARG A 101 -12.85 3.00 3.58
C ARG A 101 -12.22 2.84 2.21
N ILE A 102 -11.56 3.88 1.70
CA ILE A 102 -10.84 3.81 0.43
C ILE A 102 -9.74 2.75 0.51
N GLY A 103 -8.92 2.81 1.55
CA GLY A 103 -7.85 1.84 1.77
C GLY A 103 -8.37 0.41 1.87
N SER A 104 -9.39 0.18 2.70
CA SER A 104 -9.99 -1.14 2.90
C SER A 104 -10.63 -1.70 1.64
N ALA A 105 -11.32 -0.86 0.87
CA ALA A 105 -11.94 -1.28 -0.39
C ALA A 105 -10.90 -1.70 -1.41
N ARG A 106 -9.81 -0.93 -1.52
CA ARG A 106 -8.72 -1.26 -2.45
C ARG A 106 -7.97 -2.51 -2.01
N MET A 107 -7.76 -2.70 -0.72
CA MET A 107 -7.18 -3.92 -0.18
C MET A 107 -8.01 -5.14 -0.56
N ALA A 108 -9.32 -5.08 -0.35
CA ALA A 108 -10.23 -6.16 -0.72
C ALA A 108 -10.19 -6.46 -2.22
N LYS A 109 -10.16 -5.43 -3.06
CA LYS A 109 -10.05 -5.58 -4.52
C LYS A 109 -8.76 -6.25 -4.93
N HIS A 110 -7.65 -5.82 -4.35
CA HIS A 110 -6.34 -6.42 -4.64
C HIS A 110 -6.32 -7.90 -4.25
N GLU A 111 -6.82 -8.22 -3.07
CA GLU A 111 -6.89 -9.61 -2.59
C GLU A 111 -7.79 -10.47 -3.47
N ALA A 112 -8.91 -9.95 -3.92
CA ALA A 112 -9.81 -10.66 -4.83
C ALA A 112 -9.13 -10.98 -6.16
N ARG A 113 -8.39 -10.03 -6.73
CA ARG A 113 -7.61 -10.23 -7.96
C ARG A 113 -6.52 -11.28 -7.77
N LEU A 114 -5.82 -11.22 -6.65
CA LEU A 114 -4.75 -12.16 -6.33
C LEU A 114 -5.30 -13.58 -6.16
N GLY A 115 -6.41 -13.73 -5.43
CA GLY A 115 -7.11 -14.99 -5.27
C GLY A 115 -7.58 -15.58 -6.61
N SER A 116 -8.14 -14.73 -7.46
CA SER A 116 -8.57 -15.12 -8.81
C SER A 116 -7.39 -15.61 -9.67
N LYS A 117 -6.29 -14.91 -9.65
CA LYS A 117 -5.07 -15.31 -10.37
C LYS A 117 -4.53 -16.64 -9.86
N ARG A 118 -4.51 -16.86 -8.56
CA ARG A 118 -4.06 -18.10 -7.93
C ARG A 118 -4.95 -19.27 -8.33
N SER A 119 -6.27 -19.07 -8.30
CA SER A 119 -7.24 -20.09 -8.72
C SER A 119 -7.07 -20.46 -10.19
N ALA A 120 -6.91 -19.48 -11.07
CA ALA A 120 -6.68 -19.72 -12.49
C ALA A 120 -5.36 -20.45 -12.73
N GLY A 121 -4.31 -20.08 -12.03
CA GLY A 121 -3.01 -20.75 -12.09
C GLY A 121 -3.08 -22.19 -11.62
N ALA A 122 -3.75 -22.44 -10.49
CA ALA A 122 -3.95 -23.79 -9.96
C ALA A 122 -4.74 -24.67 -10.94
N ARG A 123 -5.81 -24.14 -11.51
CA ARG A 123 -6.60 -24.87 -12.51
C ARG A 123 -5.80 -25.21 -13.75
N ARG A 124 -4.98 -24.28 -14.25
CA ARG A 124 -4.10 -24.53 -15.38
C ARG A 124 -3.07 -25.63 -15.08
N GLY A 125 -2.46 -25.55 -13.91
CA GLY A 125 -1.51 -26.55 -13.46
C GLY A 125 -2.12 -27.95 -13.41
N LYS A 126 -3.32 -28.09 -12.86
CA LYS A 126 -4.07 -29.34 -12.83
C LYS A 126 -4.40 -29.85 -14.22
N GLY A 127 -4.84 -28.98 -15.11
CA GLY A 127 -5.12 -29.33 -16.50
C GLY A 127 -3.90 -29.86 -17.22
N GLU A 128 -2.77 -29.24 -17.03
CA GLU A 128 -1.51 -29.68 -17.62
C GLU A 128 -1.06 -31.02 -17.04
N GLY A 129 -1.22 -31.21 -15.75
CA GLY A 129 -0.87 -32.48 -15.08
C GLY A 129 -1.71 -33.66 -15.52
N ASN A 130 -2.89 -33.41 -16.03
CA ASN A 130 -3.81 -34.45 -16.49
C ASN A 130 -3.63 -34.83 -17.97
N LYS A 131 -2.74 -34.19 -18.62
CA LYS A 131 -2.41 -34.47 -20.00
C LYS A 131 -1.23 -35.43 -20.07
#